data_9c7ca07d6fe01e4b92c44abe88540e60
#
_entry.id   9c7ca07d6fe01e4b92c44abe88540e60
#
_cell.length_a   1.000
_cell.length_b   1.000
_cell.length_c   1.000
_cell.angle_alpha   90.00
_cell.angle_beta   90.00
_cell.angle_gamma   90.00
#
_symmetry.space_group_name_H-M   'P 1'
#
loop_
_entity.id
_entity.type
_entity.pdbx_description
1 polymer ?
#
loop_
_entity_poly.entity_id
_entity_poly.type
_entity_poly.pdbx_seq_one_letter_code
_entity_poly.pdbx_strand_id
1 'polypeptide(L)'
;MSADLLDRVRDFAGAELMDRANYFDTRPEVPVPASAALHRAGLANWWLPVEYGTAGASLETSVDIVSELAYADAGFAFSSFLSILGTTILRLFADPSTAAEYLGRMARDGGVCGILVSEEAAGSELGRTATTYTVRDGSLLLNGDKYFSTNTDAADFLLVAARSVHDESVFSVVLVPRDTPGVEIVKRWDMIGMRGSGTYQVRLDNCAVPVENLLPGHGLRHLEAGLNASRILIAATAIGVSRRIRDLAMEYATTKTVKGAPLIGNAVFAGKLGQIEMYIDVMRNQCRAAAAQFDEAVSSGDPGGTLYRTGTLRSALAAKMYCGQAGWAVATIGSEMFGGLGYTEDHPIGKLVRDLRYVGLVEGGDDVVRDLLYTRYVIPVARRR
;
A
#
# COMPACT_ATOMS: atom_id res chain seq x y z
N MET A 1 21.88 0.66 -12.64
CA MET A 1 20.85 -0.27 -12.16
C MET A 1 19.56 0.46 -11.76
N SER A 2 19.54 1.40 -10.82
CA SER A 2 18.28 2.09 -10.46
C SER A 2 17.71 3.01 -11.55
N ALA A 3 18.54 3.73 -12.31
CA ALA A 3 18.07 4.60 -13.40
C ALA A 3 17.40 3.80 -14.52
N ASP A 4 18.04 2.72 -15.00
CA ASP A 4 17.46 1.83 -16.00
C ASP A 4 16.14 1.19 -15.56
N LEU A 5 16.03 0.79 -14.27
CA LEU A 5 14.79 0.25 -13.73
C LEU A 5 13.67 1.30 -13.74
N LEU A 6 13.97 2.54 -13.38
CA LEU A 6 12.98 3.63 -13.40
C LEU A 6 12.53 4.00 -14.81
N ASP A 7 13.45 3.99 -15.78
CA ASP A 7 13.11 4.26 -17.19
C ASP A 7 12.16 3.15 -17.71
N ARG A 8 12.44 1.88 -17.43
CA ARG A 8 11.56 0.76 -17.77
C ARG A 8 10.18 0.87 -17.10
N VAL A 9 10.11 1.35 -15.84
CA VAL A 9 8.84 1.60 -15.16
C VAL A 9 8.06 2.74 -15.83
N ARG A 10 8.72 3.83 -16.25
CA ARG A 10 8.09 4.92 -16.99
C ARG A 10 7.54 4.47 -18.33
N ASP A 11 8.33 3.70 -19.09
CA ASP A 11 7.92 3.14 -20.37
C ASP A 11 6.70 2.24 -20.20
N PHE A 12 6.72 1.35 -19.19
CA PHE A 12 5.57 0.51 -18.85
C PHE A 12 4.34 1.35 -18.47
N ALA A 13 4.49 2.34 -17.59
CA ALA A 13 3.40 3.18 -17.12
C ALA A 13 2.77 3.97 -18.28
N GLY A 14 3.59 4.49 -19.19
CA GLY A 14 3.14 5.17 -20.41
C GLY A 14 2.37 4.24 -21.36
N ALA A 15 2.91 3.05 -21.61
CA ALA A 15 2.34 2.12 -22.60
C ALA A 15 1.08 1.39 -22.09
N GLU A 16 1.05 1.00 -20.82
CA GLU A 16 0.03 0.09 -20.28
C GLU A 16 -1.01 0.75 -19.39
N LEU A 17 -0.73 1.92 -18.81
CA LEU A 17 -1.59 2.50 -17.77
C LEU A 17 -2.18 3.86 -18.16
N MET A 18 -1.39 4.77 -18.74
CA MET A 18 -1.74 6.18 -18.86
C MET A 18 -3.08 6.40 -19.59
N ASP A 19 -3.27 5.76 -20.73
CA ASP A 19 -4.49 5.89 -21.54
C ASP A 19 -5.66 5.04 -21.03
N ARG A 20 -5.38 4.16 -20.05
CA ARG A 20 -6.37 3.23 -19.48
C ARG A 20 -6.81 3.61 -18.05
N ALA A 21 -6.29 4.67 -17.48
CA ALA A 21 -6.59 5.06 -16.09
C ALA A 21 -8.09 5.26 -15.85
N ASN A 22 -8.81 5.91 -16.76
CA ASN A 22 -10.26 6.06 -16.69
C ASN A 22 -10.98 4.72 -16.89
N TYR A 23 -10.45 3.84 -17.74
CA TYR A 23 -11.00 2.50 -17.92
C TYR A 23 -10.95 1.70 -16.62
N PHE A 24 -9.82 1.70 -15.92
CA PHE A 24 -9.67 1.00 -14.63
C PHE A 24 -10.55 1.60 -13.54
N ASP A 25 -10.79 2.92 -13.56
CA ASP A 25 -11.66 3.61 -12.60
C ASP A 25 -13.15 3.28 -12.79
N THR A 26 -13.58 3.02 -14.02
CA THR A 26 -15.00 2.80 -14.36
C THR A 26 -15.42 1.33 -14.41
N ARG A 27 -14.47 0.40 -14.41
CA ARG A 27 -14.72 -1.04 -14.51
C ARG A 27 -14.65 -1.72 -13.15
N PRO A 28 -15.53 -2.71 -12.90
CA PRO A 28 -15.51 -3.49 -11.66
C PRO A 28 -14.39 -4.54 -11.63
N GLU A 29 -13.50 -4.57 -12.63
CA GLU A 29 -12.47 -5.59 -12.79
C GLU A 29 -11.11 -5.05 -12.37
N VAL A 30 -10.30 -5.90 -11.73
CA VAL A 30 -8.89 -5.62 -11.49
C VAL A 30 -8.15 -5.67 -12.84
N PRO A 31 -7.17 -4.79 -13.10
CA PRO A 31 -6.46 -4.75 -14.38
C PRO A 31 -5.48 -5.93 -14.57
N VAL A 32 -5.99 -7.16 -14.59
CA VAL A 32 -5.21 -8.40 -14.75
C VAL A 32 -4.27 -8.37 -15.96
N PRO A 33 -4.68 -7.90 -17.16
CA PRO A 33 -3.75 -7.80 -18.28
C PRO A 33 -2.55 -6.90 -18.03
N ALA A 34 -2.74 -5.78 -17.31
CA ALA A 34 -1.65 -4.87 -16.95
C ALA A 34 -0.72 -5.49 -15.91
N SER A 35 -1.26 -6.23 -14.92
CA SER A 35 -0.46 -6.97 -13.95
C SER A 35 0.40 -8.06 -14.62
N ALA A 36 -0.17 -8.81 -15.56
CA ALA A 36 0.57 -9.77 -16.36
C ALA A 36 1.64 -9.11 -17.24
N ALA A 37 1.38 -7.93 -17.78
CA ALA A 37 2.36 -7.14 -18.53
C ALA A 37 3.50 -6.65 -17.64
N LEU A 38 3.21 -6.19 -16.42
CA LEU A 38 4.21 -5.80 -15.41
C LEU A 38 5.16 -6.98 -15.11
N HIS A 39 4.60 -8.17 -14.93
CA HIS A 39 5.39 -9.38 -14.71
C HIS A 39 6.26 -9.73 -15.92
N ARG A 40 5.69 -9.77 -17.13
CA ARG A 40 6.49 -10.04 -18.37
C ARG A 40 7.61 -9.03 -18.60
N ALA A 41 7.42 -7.80 -18.17
CA ALA A 41 8.45 -6.77 -18.19
C ALA A 41 9.54 -6.98 -17.13
N GLY A 42 9.43 -7.99 -16.25
CA GLY A 42 10.35 -8.21 -15.13
C GLY A 42 10.31 -7.10 -14.08
N LEU A 43 9.13 -6.47 -13.92
CA LEU A 43 8.88 -5.36 -13.01
C LEU A 43 7.97 -5.74 -11.84
N ALA A 44 7.40 -6.95 -11.80
CA ALA A 44 6.62 -7.41 -10.66
C ALA A 44 7.51 -7.74 -9.47
N ASN A 45 7.01 -7.50 -8.26
CA ASN A 45 7.68 -7.85 -7.00
C ASN A 45 9.15 -7.33 -6.92
N TRP A 46 9.41 -6.15 -7.48
CA TRP A 46 10.76 -5.54 -7.66
C TRP A 46 11.57 -5.42 -6.37
N TRP A 47 10.93 -5.46 -5.19
CA TRP A 47 11.55 -5.36 -3.86
C TRP A 47 12.04 -6.69 -3.31
N LEU A 48 11.61 -7.83 -3.88
CA LEU A 48 12.09 -9.13 -3.43
C LEU A 48 13.59 -9.28 -3.70
N PRO A 49 14.30 -10.04 -2.86
CA PRO A 49 15.75 -10.23 -3.02
C PRO A 49 16.15 -10.77 -4.40
N VAL A 50 17.33 -10.35 -4.86
CA VAL A 50 17.86 -10.73 -6.19
C VAL A 50 18.05 -12.23 -6.39
N GLU A 51 18.22 -13.00 -5.30
CA GLU A 51 18.31 -14.45 -5.34
C GLU A 51 17.04 -15.12 -5.89
N TYR A 52 15.89 -14.43 -5.88
CA TYR A 52 14.65 -14.89 -6.48
C TYR A 52 14.49 -14.46 -7.96
N GLY A 53 15.47 -13.77 -8.53
CA GLY A 53 15.43 -13.33 -9.93
C GLY A 53 14.71 -12.01 -10.17
N THR A 54 14.42 -11.24 -9.12
CA THR A 54 13.80 -9.89 -9.19
C THR A 54 14.87 -8.79 -9.17
N ALA A 55 14.44 -7.53 -9.26
CA ALA A 55 15.35 -6.37 -9.25
C ALA A 55 16.06 -6.15 -7.89
N GLY A 56 15.52 -6.66 -6.77
CA GLY A 56 16.06 -6.43 -5.44
C GLY A 56 16.12 -4.95 -5.05
N ALA A 57 15.14 -4.17 -5.51
CA ALA A 57 15.13 -2.74 -5.29
C ALA A 57 14.97 -2.40 -3.81
N SER A 58 15.73 -1.42 -3.32
CA SER A 58 15.58 -0.85 -1.99
C SER A 58 14.21 -0.19 -1.83
N LEU A 59 13.78 0.05 -0.59
CA LEU A 59 12.54 0.79 -0.36
C LEU A 59 12.66 2.23 -0.85
N GLU A 60 13.85 2.83 -0.77
CA GLU A 60 14.11 4.16 -1.33
C GLU A 60 13.88 4.19 -2.85
N THR A 61 14.40 3.21 -3.60
CA THR A 61 14.11 3.06 -5.04
C THR A 61 12.62 2.79 -5.28
N SER A 62 11.99 2.01 -4.43
CA SER A 62 10.56 1.68 -4.53
C SER A 62 9.65 2.91 -4.36
N VAL A 63 10.06 3.94 -3.61
CA VAL A 63 9.35 5.22 -3.52
C VAL A 63 9.24 5.87 -4.90
N ASP A 64 10.33 5.89 -5.66
CA ASP A 64 10.32 6.46 -7.02
C ASP A 64 9.50 5.59 -7.99
N ILE A 65 9.65 4.26 -7.93
CA ILE A 65 8.86 3.32 -8.75
C ILE A 65 7.35 3.54 -8.52
N VAL A 66 6.92 3.56 -7.27
CA VAL A 66 5.50 3.76 -6.92
C VAL A 66 5.02 5.15 -7.34
N SER A 67 5.85 6.18 -7.23
CA SER A 67 5.52 7.52 -7.72
C SER A 67 5.30 7.55 -9.24
N GLU A 68 6.10 6.83 -10.03
CA GLU A 68 5.91 6.74 -11.49
C GLU A 68 4.65 5.93 -11.86
N LEU A 69 4.42 4.80 -11.23
CA LEU A 69 3.19 4.02 -11.45
C LEU A 69 1.93 4.80 -11.05
N ALA A 70 1.95 5.46 -9.89
CA ALA A 70 0.82 6.24 -9.38
C ALA A 70 0.56 7.54 -10.17
N TYR A 71 1.55 8.06 -10.88
CA TYR A 71 1.37 9.15 -11.84
C TYR A 71 0.43 8.73 -12.98
N ALA A 72 0.53 7.49 -13.43
CA ALA A 72 -0.34 6.93 -14.45
C ALA A 72 -1.67 6.42 -13.87
N ASP A 73 -1.61 5.53 -12.86
CA ASP A 73 -2.80 5.01 -12.16
C ASP A 73 -2.48 4.61 -10.71
N ALA A 74 -3.07 5.31 -9.75
CA ALA A 74 -2.83 5.08 -8.33
C ALA A 74 -3.40 3.73 -7.84
N GLY A 75 -4.55 3.30 -8.36
CA GLY A 75 -5.17 2.02 -8.00
C GLY A 75 -4.33 0.83 -8.43
N PHE A 76 -3.80 0.87 -9.65
CA PHE A 76 -2.86 -0.14 -10.15
C PHE A 76 -1.55 -0.13 -9.35
N ALA A 77 -0.98 1.05 -9.11
CA ALA A 77 0.23 1.18 -8.30
C ALA A 77 0.04 0.55 -6.92
N PHE A 78 -1.07 0.85 -6.24
CA PHE A 78 -1.39 0.30 -4.93
C PHE A 78 -1.50 -1.23 -4.95
N SER A 79 -2.25 -1.80 -5.90
CA SER A 79 -2.36 -3.24 -6.08
C SER A 79 -0.99 -3.90 -6.31
N SER A 80 -0.12 -3.25 -7.10
CA SER A 80 1.18 -3.79 -7.49
C SER A 80 2.18 -3.88 -6.33
N PHE A 81 2.18 -2.92 -5.37
CA PHE A 81 3.16 -2.93 -4.29
C PHE A 81 2.64 -3.48 -2.95
N LEU A 82 1.33 -3.62 -2.75
CA LEU A 82 0.78 -3.93 -1.42
C LEU A 82 1.31 -5.23 -0.83
N SER A 83 1.66 -6.19 -1.69
CA SER A 83 2.29 -7.45 -1.26
C SER A 83 3.58 -7.24 -0.45
N ILE A 84 4.21 -6.05 -0.50
CA ILE A 84 5.41 -5.74 0.28
C ILE A 84 5.19 -5.91 1.78
N LEU A 85 3.97 -5.62 2.27
CA LEU A 85 3.63 -5.82 3.69
C LEU A 85 3.80 -7.29 4.08
N GLY A 86 3.14 -8.20 3.35
CA GLY A 86 3.17 -9.62 3.66
C GLY A 86 4.51 -10.27 3.37
N THR A 87 5.16 -9.90 2.27
CA THR A 87 6.48 -10.44 1.93
C THR A 87 7.55 -9.99 2.92
N THR A 88 7.45 -8.77 3.46
CA THR A 88 8.30 -8.32 4.57
C THR A 88 8.10 -9.18 5.82
N ILE A 89 6.85 -9.46 6.19
CA ILE A 89 6.54 -10.32 7.34
C ILE A 89 7.11 -11.73 7.14
N LEU A 90 6.85 -12.35 5.99
CA LEU A 90 7.37 -13.69 5.68
C LEU A 90 8.89 -13.74 5.72
N ARG A 91 9.55 -12.80 5.05
CA ARG A 91 11.02 -12.73 4.98
C ARG A 91 11.67 -12.61 6.35
N LEU A 92 11.04 -11.88 7.28
CA LEU A 92 11.63 -11.55 8.58
C LEU A 92 11.28 -12.56 9.67
N PHE A 93 10.13 -13.23 9.58
CA PHE A 93 9.57 -13.96 10.73
C PHE A 93 9.12 -15.39 10.42
N ALA A 94 8.94 -15.78 9.16
CA ALA A 94 8.64 -17.16 8.82
C ALA A 94 9.90 -18.03 8.91
N ASP A 95 9.68 -19.35 8.96
CA ASP A 95 10.77 -20.31 8.75
C ASP A 95 11.44 -20.04 7.39
N PRO A 96 12.79 -20.09 7.29
CA PRO A 96 13.51 -19.78 6.05
C PRO A 96 13.08 -20.62 4.86
N SER A 97 12.71 -21.90 5.05
CA SER A 97 12.25 -22.76 3.95
C SER A 97 10.87 -22.33 3.45
N THR A 98 9.96 -22.01 4.35
CA THR A 98 8.62 -21.46 4.03
C THR A 98 8.76 -20.12 3.30
N ALA A 99 9.59 -19.21 3.81
CA ALA A 99 9.83 -17.93 3.16
C ALA A 99 10.38 -18.12 1.73
N ALA A 100 11.38 -18.97 1.56
CA ALA A 100 11.99 -19.24 0.25
C ALA A 100 10.99 -19.84 -0.75
N GLU A 101 10.12 -20.75 -0.31
CA GLU A 101 9.09 -21.35 -1.15
C GLU A 101 8.11 -20.29 -1.68
N TYR A 102 7.47 -19.54 -0.77
CA TYR A 102 6.42 -18.60 -1.14
C TYR A 102 6.95 -17.36 -1.88
N LEU A 103 8.07 -16.79 -1.43
CA LEU A 103 8.68 -15.63 -2.09
C LEU A 103 9.29 -16.01 -3.45
N GLY A 104 9.91 -17.19 -3.56
CA GLY A 104 10.44 -17.70 -4.82
C GLY A 104 9.33 -17.98 -5.83
N ARG A 105 8.18 -18.51 -5.42
CA ARG A 105 7.00 -18.69 -6.27
C ARG A 105 6.44 -17.35 -6.73
N MET A 106 6.24 -16.40 -5.82
CA MET A 106 5.78 -15.04 -6.18
C MET A 106 6.70 -14.36 -7.22
N ALA A 107 8.00 -14.45 -7.02
CA ALA A 107 8.96 -13.84 -7.94
C ALA A 107 8.90 -14.47 -9.33
N ARG A 108 8.85 -15.79 -9.41
CA ARG A 108 8.82 -16.56 -10.66
C ARG A 108 7.52 -16.38 -11.44
N ASP A 109 6.38 -16.36 -10.74
CA ASP A 109 5.06 -16.42 -11.37
C ASP A 109 4.36 -15.05 -11.40
N GLY A 110 4.98 -14.01 -10.85
CA GLY A 110 4.41 -12.66 -10.73
C GLY A 110 3.26 -12.59 -9.73
N GLY A 111 3.27 -13.49 -8.75
CA GLY A 111 2.20 -13.68 -7.79
C GLY A 111 2.00 -12.53 -6.81
N VAL A 112 0.92 -12.57 -6.06
CA VAL A 112 0.53 -11.57 -5.07
C VAL A 112 0.23 -12.21 -3.72
N CYS A 113 0.47 -11.45 -2.65
CA CYS A 113 0.11 -11.80 -1.28
C CYS A 113 -1.07 -10.93 -0.82
N GLY A 114 -2.12 -11.56 -0.31
CA GLY A 114 -3.22 -10.87 0.36
C GLY A 114 -2.98 -10.74 1.87
N ILE A 115 -3.38 -9.61 2.45
CA ILE A 115 -3.26 -9.37 3.90
C ILE A 115 -4.65 -9.20 4.51
N LEU A 116 -5.00 -10.08 5.43
CA LEU A 116 -6.30 -10.18 6.07
C LEU A 116 -6.19 -9.79 7.54
N VAL A 117 -6.41 -8.51 7.85
CA VAL A 117 -6.23 -7.95 9.21
C VAL A 117 -7.51 -7.33 9.74
N SER A 118 -8.03 -6.29 9.06
CA SER A 118 -9.17 -5.51 9.52
C SER A 118 -10.46 -6.32 9.59
N GLU A 119 -11.32 -5.99 10.56
CA GLU A 119 -12.66 -6.55 10.74
C GLU A 119 -13.66 -5.44 10.99
N GLU A 120 -14.95 -5.72 10.96
CA GLU A 120 -16.00 -4.74 11.19
C GLU A 120 -15.81 -4.00 12.53
N ALA A 121 -15.54 -4.74 13.59
CA ALA A 121 -15.34 -4.21 14.94
C ALA A 121 -13.87 -3.95 15.33
N ALA A 122 -12.89 -4.27 14.46
CA ALA A 122 -11.46 -4.20 14.72
C ALA A 122 -10.71 -3.55 13.56
N GLY A 123 -11.05 -2.32 13.22
CA GLY A 123 -10.35 -1.52 12.20
C GLY A 123 -9.11 -0.83 12.73
N SER A 124 -9.28 0.01 13.77
CA SER A 124 -8.19 0.77 14.39
C SER A 124 -7.53 0.01 15.54
N GLU A 125 -8.29 -0.78 16.29
CA GLU A 125 -7.82 -1.59 17.42
C GLU A 125 -7.57 -3.04 16.97
N LEU A 126 -6.49 -3.29 16.26
CA LEU A 126 -6.18 -4.60 15.68
C LEU A 126 -6.13 -5.73 16.72
N GLY A 127 -5.76 -5.42 17.95
CA GLY A 127 -5.75 -6.37 19.06
C GLY A 127 -7.14 -6.92 19.45
N ARG A 128 -8.23 -6.31 18.95
CA ARG A 128 -9.62 -6.75 19.19
C ARG A 128 -10.16 -7.67 18.10
N THR A 129 -9.29 -8.20 17.22
CA THR A 129 -9.72 -9.11 16.16
C THR A 129 -10.57 -10.26 16.71
N ALA A 130 -11.71 -10.56 16.06
CA ALA A 130 -12.61 -11.65 16.41
C ALA A 130 -12.29 -12.94 15.62
N THR A 131 -11.52 -12.85 14.54
CA THR A 131 -11.02 -14.03 13.82
C THR A 131 -10.15 -14.87 14.73
N THR A 132 -10.44 -16.16 14.79
CA THR A 132 -9.76 -17.10 15.69
C THR A 132 -9.11 -18.25 14.94
N TYR A 133 -8.13 -18.86 15.62
CA TYR A 133 -7.63 -20.18 15.24
C TYR A 133 -7.63 -21.12 16.44
N THR A 134 -7.80 -22.42 16.15
CA THR A 134 -7.60 -23.50 17.13
C THR A 134 -6.67 -24.55 16.55
N VAL A 135 -5.87 -25.18 17.41
CA VAL A 135 -5.00 -26.30 17.00
C VAL A 135 -5.77 -27.60 17.19
N ARG A 136 -5.89 -28.37 16.13
CA ARG A 136 -6.54 -29.69 16.16
C ARG A 136 -5.83 -30.64 15.20
N ASP A 137 -5.44 -31.82 15.72
CA ASP A 137 -4.85 -32.90 14.95
C ASP A 137 -3.68 -32.51 14.02
N GLY A 138 -2.79 -31.59 14.51
CA GLY A 138 -1.66 -31.07 13.75
C GLY A 138 -2.01 -29.99 12.73
N SER A 139 -3.24 -29.51 12.72
CA SER A 139 -3.72 -28.44 11.85
C SER A 139 -4.21 -27.23 12.66
N LEU A 140 -4.15 -26.06 12.03
CA LEU A 140 -4.84 -24.85 12.48
C LEU A 140 -6.19 -24.79 11.77
N LEU A 141 -7.27 -24.58 12.52
CA LEU A 141 -8.59 -24.28 11.97
C LEU A 141 -8.90 -22.81 12.21
N LEU A 142 -9.05 -22.03 11.13
CA LEU A 142 -9.33 -20.59 11.19
C LEU A 142 -10.81 -20.32 10.90
N ASN A 143 -11.39 -19.40 11.68
CA ASN A 143 -12.76 -18.91 11.53
C ASN A 143 -12.85 -17.41 11.75
N GLY A 144 -13.58 -16.70 10.89
CA GLY A 144 -13.84 -15.26 11.02
C GLY A 144 -14.13 -14.55 9.72
N ASP A 145 -14.40 -13.25 9.81
CA ASP A 145 -14.67 -12.39 8.67
C ASP A 145 -13.64 -11.24 8.62
N LYS A 146 -13.05 -11.02 7.46
CA LYS A 146 -12.06 -9.97 7.22
C LYS A 146 -12.56 -8.94 6.23
N TYR A 147 -12.28 -7.67 6.53
CA TYR A 147 -12.74 -6.50 5.77
C TYR A 147 -11.55 -5.81 5.09
N PHE A 148 -11.81 -5.20 3.94
CA PHE A 148 -10.82 -4.41 3.20
C PHE A 148 -9.53 -5.17 2.85
N SER A 149 -9.69 -6.44 2.45
CA SER A 149 -8.58 -7.32 2.05
C SER A 149 -8.29 -7.13 0.57
N THR A 150 -7.25 -6.34 0.27
CA THR A 150 -6.87 -6.04 -1.12
C THR A 150 -6.11 -7.20 -1.75
N ASN A 151 -6.29 -7.40 -3.06
CA ASN A 151 -5.67 -8.44 -3.88
C ASN A 151 -6.08 -9.88 -3.54
N THR A 152 -7.08 -10.12 -2.70
CA THR A 152 -7.44 -11.49 -2.29
C THR A 152 -7.89 -12.38 -3.45
N ASP A 153 -8.50 -11.80 -4.48
CA ASP A 153 -8.96 -12.52 -5.68
C ASP A 153 -7.82 -13.10 -6.51
N ALA A 154 -6.69 -12.40 -6.55
CA ALA A 154 -5.49 -12.75 -7.31
C ALA A 154 -4.35 -13.30 -6.44
N ALA A 155 -4.55 -13.45 -5.13
CA ALA A 155 -3.50 -13.86 -4.22
C ALA A 155 -3.11 -15.33 -4.40
N ASP A 156 -1.81 -15.64 -4.29
CA ASP A 156 -1.31 -17.01 -4.16
C ASP A 156 -1.46 -17.51 -2.74
N PHE A 157 -1.30 -16.62 -1.77
CA PHE A 157 -1.47 -16.90 -0.36
C PHE A 157 -1.91 -15.65 0.40
N LEU A 158 -2.40 -15.88 1.59
CA LEU A 158 -2.93 -14.88 2.50
C LEU A 158 -2.14 -14.92 3.80
N LEU A 159 -1.85 -13.75 4.38
CA LEU A 159 -1.43 -13.64 5.77
C LEU A 159 -2.61 -13.16 6.61
N VAL A 160 -3.07 -14.01 7.49
CA VAL A 160 -4.29 -13.81 8.28
C VAL A 160 -3.94 -13.50 9.73
N ALA A 161 -4.38 -12.34 10.21
CA ALA A 161 -4.31 -12.01 11.63
C ALA A 161 -5.44 -12.73 12.38
N ALA A 162 -5.10 -13.50 13.41
CA ALA A 162 -6.06 -14.26 14.18
C ALA A 162 -5.61 -14.40 15.65
N ARG A 163 -6.57 -14.68 16.55
CA ARG A 163 -6.33 -14.95 17.96
C ARG A 163 -6.50 -16.45 18.26
N SER A 164 -5.74 -16.90 19.23
CA SER A 164 -5.95 -18.25 19.76
C SER A 164 -7.30 -18.34 20.47
N VAL A 165 -8.06 -19.42 20.22
CA VAL A 165 -9.28 -19.74 20.99
C VAL A 165 -8.94 -20.08 22.45
N HIS A 166 -7.75 -20.64 22.71
CA HIS A 166 -7.35 -21.09 24.04
C HIS A 166 -6.74 -19.98 24.91
N ASP A 167 -6.21 -18.91 24.27
CA ASP A 167 -5.64 -17.77 24.97
C ASP A 167 -5.85 -16.50 24.12
N GLU A 168 -6.80 -15.71 24.52
CA GLU A 168 -7.16 -14.46 23.81
C GLU A 168 -6.04 -13.42 23.79
N SER A 169 -5.03 -13.52 24.64
CA SER A 169 -3.86 -12.65 24.62
C SER A 169 -2.88 -13.00 23.48
N VAL A 170 -2.98 -14.20 22.93
CA VAL A 170 -2.13 -14.69 21.83
C VAL A 170 -2.72 -14.25 20.49
N PHE A 171 -2.14 -13.18 19.95
CA PHE A 171 -2.41 -12.67 18.61
C PHE A 171 -1.31 -13.14 17.66
N SER A 172 -1.68 -13.75 16.56
CA SER A 172 -0.76 -14.38 15.61
C SER A 172 -1.03 -13.97 14.18
N VAL A 173 -0.07 -14.23 13.31
CA VAL A 173 -0.23 -14.21 11.85
C VAL A 173 -0.13 -15.64 11.35
N VAL A 174 -1.09 -16.06 10.54
CA VAL A 174 -1.16 -17.38 9.94
C VAL A 174 -1.04 -17.27 8.43
N LEU A 175 -0.19 -18.08 7.83
CA LEU A 175 -0.08 -18.21 6.37
C LEU A 175 -1.13 -19.18 5.88
N VAL A 176 -1.98 -18.73 4.95
CA VAL A 176 -3.09 -19.50 4.39
C VAL A 176 -2.97 -19.50 2.87
N PRO A 177 -2.74 -20.64 2.21
CA PRO A 177 -2.85 -20.75 0.75
C PRO A 177 -4.22 -20.24 0.28
N ARG A 178 -4.26 -19.51 -0.84
CA ARG A 178 -5.52 -18.88 -1.28
C ARG A 178 -6.62 -19.87 -1.63
N ASP A 179 -6.24 -21.03 -2.11
CA ASP A 179 -7.14 -22.12 -2.50
C ASP A 179 -7.56 -23.05 -1.33
N THR A 180 -7.17 -22.70 -0.08
CA THR A 180 -7.60 -23.43 1.11
C THR A 180 -9.14 -23.46 1.19
N PRO A 181 -9.74 -24.68 1.31
CA PRO A 181 -11.19 -24.80 1.48
C PRO A 181 -11.69 -23.94 2.65
N GLY A 182 -12.82 -23.25 2.44
CA GLY A 182 -13.40 -22.33 3.42
C GLY A 182 -12.93 -20.88 3.30
N VAL A 183 -11.99 -20.56 2.40
CA VAL A 183 -11.65 -19.18 2.06
C VAL A 183 -12.61 -18.65 1.00
N GLU A 184 -13.53 -17.78 1.40
CA GLU A 184 -14.58 -17.24 0.53
C GLU A 184 -14.46 -15.73 0.36
N ILE A 185 -14.52 -15.23 -0.87
CA ILE A 185 -14.75 -13.82 -1.16
C ILE A 185 -16.25 -13.56 -1.06
N VAL A 186 -16.67 -12.82 -0.03
CA VAL A 186 -18.09 -12.51 0.22
C VAL A 186 -18.58 -11.40 -0.72
N LYS A 187 -17.77 -10.36 -0.89
CA LYS A 187 -18.04 -9.27 -1.83
C LYS A 187 -16.78 -8.47 -2.15
N ARG A 188 -16.80 -7.78 -3.28
CA ARG A 188 -15.89 -6.66 -3.57
C ARG A 188 -16.50 -5.37 -3.03
N TRP A 189 -15.67 -4.54 -2.37
CA TRP A 189 -16.09 -3.21 -1.95
C TRP A 189 -16.16 -2.25 -3.15
N ASP A 190 -17.23 -1.46 -3.22
CA ASP A 190 -17.33 -0.35 -4.17
C ASP A 190 -16.62 0.87 -3.58
N MET A 191 -15.36 1.02 -3.94
CA MET A 191 -14.48 2.06 -3.41
C MET A 191 -14.73 3.39 -4.12
N ILE A 192 -14.67 4.51 -3.39
CA ILE A 192 -14.82 5.85 -4.00
C ILE A 192 -13.62 6.26 -4.87
N GLY A 193 -12.42 5.75 -4.55
CA GLY A 193 -11.17 5.95 -5.29
C GLY A 193 -10.35 4.66 -5.28
N MET A 194 -9.17 4.66 -5.90
CA MET A 194 -8.30 3.48 -6.04
C MET A 194 -9.04 2.29 -6.69
N ARG A 195 -9.98 2.56 -7.57
CA ARG A 195 -10.94 1.56 -8.12
C ARG A 195 -10.26 0.51 -8.99
N GLY A 196 -9.07 0.80 -9.51
CA GLY A 196 -8.21 -0.17 -10.20
C GLY A 196 -7.62 -1.24 -9.28
N SER A 197 -7.75 -1.12 -7.95
CA SER A 197 -7.41 -2.17 -7.00
C SER A 197 -8.65 -3.00 -6.63
N GLY A 198 -8.47 -4.31 -6.38
CA GLY A 198 -9.53 -5.18 -5.84
C GLY A 198 -9.43 -5.23 -4.31
N THR A 199 -10.48 -4.78 -3.62
CA THR A 199 -10.56 -4.82 -2.15
C THR A 199 -11.83 -5.56 -1.74
N TYR A 200 -11.70 -6.57 -0.87
CA TYR A 200 -12.73 -7.56 -0.63
C TYR A 200 -13.08 -7.71 0.85
N GLN A 201 -14.30 -8.19 1.10
CA GLN A 201 -14.66 -8.86 2.33
C GLN A 201 -14.43 -10.36 2.14
N VAL A 202 -13.74 -10.99 3.08
CA VAL A 202 -13.34 -12.39 3.03
C VAL A 202 -13.86 -13.10 4.27
N ARG A 203 -14.47 -14.24 4.08
CA ARG A 203 -14.86 -15.18 5.15
C ARG A 203 -13.89 -16.33 5.21
N LEU A 204 -13.57 -16.73 6.42
CA LEU A 204 -12.83 -17.94 6.74
C LEU A 204 -13.79 -18.87 7.50
N ASP A 205 -14.12 -20.00 6.93
CA ASP A 205 -15.01 -21.01 7.53
C ASP A 205 -14.29 -22.34 7.65
N ASN A 206 -13.85 -22.68 8.86
CA ASN A 206 -13.10 -23.89 9.15
C ASN A 206 -11.90 -24.13 8.21
N CYS A 207 -11.21 -23.05 7.84
CA CYS A 207 -10.03 -23.12 6.99
C CYS A 207 -8.93 -23.90 7.70
N ALA A 208 -8.60 -25.09 7.19
CA ALA A 208 -7.58 -25.96 7.76
C ALA A 208 -6.24 -25.77 7.05
N VAL A 209 -5.21 -25.40 7.82
CA VAL A 209 -3.82 -25.31 7.34
C VAL A 209 -2.86 -26.02 8.31
N PRO A 210 -1.67 -26.45 7.86
CA PRO A 210 -0.67 -27.05 8.74
C PRO A 210 -0.30 -26.13 9.91
N VAL A 211 0.03 -26.70 11.08
CA VAL A 211 0.42 -25.91 12.26
C VAL A 211 1.70 -25.08 12.01
N GLU A 212 2.54 -25.53 11.12
CA GLU A 212 3.78 -24.86 10.68
C GLU A 212 3.51 -23.52 9.97
N ASN A 213 2.29 -23.29 9.51
CA ASN A 213 1.87 -22.02 8.91
C ASN A 213 1.62 -20.91 9.96
N LEU A 214 1.67 -21.23 11.26
CA LEU A 214 1.64 -20.24 12.33
C LEU A 214 3.01 -19.56 12.43
N LEU A 215 3.07 -18.28 12.14
CA LEU A 215 4.33 -17.54 12.27
C LEU A 215 4.75 -17.43 13.75
N PRO A 216 6.00 -17.75 14.08
CA PRO A 216 6.48 -17.69 15.45
C PRO A 216 6.55 -16.23 15.97
N GLY A 217 6.13 -15.99 17.23
CA GLY A 217 6.17 -14.68 17.86
C GLY A 217 4.81 -13.98 17.92
N HIS A 218 4.80 -12.70 18.29
CA HIS A 218 3.59 -11.93 18.49
C HIS A 218 3.15 -11.22 17.20
N GLY A 219 2.00 -11.58 16.65
CA GLY A 219 1.52 -11.13 15.35
C GLY A 219 1.37 -9.61 15.19
N LEU A 220 1.03 -8.86 16.26
CA LEU A 220 1.00 -7.39 16.18
C LEU A 220 2.39 -6.80 15.88
N ARG A 221 3.47 -7.41 16.38
CA ARG A 221 4.83 -6.99 16.07
C ARG A 221 5.20 -7.28 14.62
N HIS A 222 4.72 -8.41 14.09
CA HIS A 222 4.88 -8.74 12.68
C HIS A 222 4.18 -7.71 11.81
N LEU A 223 2.92 -7.37 12.13
CA LEU A 223 2.16 -6.34 11.40
C LEU A 223 2.84 -4.98 11.49
N GLU A 224 3.28 -4.54 12.68
CA GLU A 224 4.03 -3.29 12.85
C GLU A 224 5.27 -3.22 11.95
N ALA A 225 6.03 -4.31 11.84
CA ALA A 225 7.21 -4.38 10.99
C ALA A 225 6.86 -4.28 9.50
N GLY A 226 5.89 -5.07 9.02
CA GLY A 226 5.46 -5.04 7.63
C GLY A 226 4.79 -3.74 7.22
N LEU A 227 3.98 -3.14 8.10
CA LEU A 227 3.32 -1.85 7.87
C LEU A 227 4.29 -0.68 7.66
N ASN A 228 5.55 -0.77 8.09
CA ASN A 228 6.51 0.29 7.82
C ASN A 228 6.73 0.49 6.32
N ALA A 229 7.02 -0.60 5.61
CA ALA A 229 7.27 -0.55 4.17
C ALA A 229 6.02 -0.11 3.38
N SER A 230 4.87 -0.73 3.65
CA SER A 230 3.64 -0.40 2.91
C SER A 230 3.16 1.03 3.17
N ARG A 231 3.22 1.55 4.39
CA ARG A 231 2.87 2.93 4.71
C ARG A 231 3.73 3.95 3.97
N ILE A 232 5.03 3.69 3.81
CA ILE A 232 5.94 4.55 3.05
C ILE A 232 5.55 4.53 1.57
N LEU A 233 5.23 3.37 1.00
CA LEU A 233 4.82 3.28 -0.40
C LEU A 233 3.40 3.83 -0.64
N ILE A 234 2.48 3.69 0.31
CA ILE A 234 1.19 4.38 0.28
C ILE A 234 1.40 5.91 0.24
N ALA A 235 2.30 6.43 1.07
CA ALA A 235 2.66 7.84 1.05
C ALA A 235 3.24 8.26 -0.32
N ALA A 236 4.05 7.41 -0.95
CA ALA A 236 4.63 7.66 -2.26
C ALA A 236 3.59 7.77 -3.39
N THR A 237 2.42 7.13 -3.27
CA THR A 237 1.34 7.29 -4.26
C THR A 237 0.87 8.74 -4.33
N ALA A 238 0.85 9.47 -3.20
CA ALA A 238 0.48 10.87 -3.19
C ALA A 238 1.42 11.75 -4.03
N ILE A 239 2.71 11.41 -4.10
CA ILE A 239 3.69 12.12 -4.93
C ILE A 239 3.31 12.00 -6.40
N GLY A 240 3.08 10.77 -6.88
CA GLY A 240 2.74 10.49 -8.28
C GLY A 240 1.45 11.18 -8.71
N VAL A 241 0.38 11.02 -7.93
CA VAL A 241 -0.92 11.65 -8.21
C VAL A 241 -0.83 13.18 -8.18
N SER A 242 -0.09 13.75 -7.22
CA SER A 242 0.12 15.21 -7.12
C SER A 242 0.88 15.76 -8.34
N ARG A 243 1.90 15.04 -8.82
CA ARG A 243 2.62 15.37 -10.06
C ARG A 243 1.64 15.36 -11.26
N ARG A 244 0.77 14.37 -11.36
CA ARG A 244 -0.23 14.29 -12.43
C ARG A 244 -1.20 15.47 -12.39
N ILE A 245 -1.69 15.86 -11.21
CA ILE A 245 -2.55 17.04 -11.02
C ILE A 245 -1.83 18.30 -11.49
N ARG A 246 -0.58 18.50 -11.09
CA ARG A 246 0.24 19.66 -11.51
C ARG A 246 0.35 19.73 -13.04
N ASP A 247 0.69 18.62 -13.67
CA ASP A 247 0.94 18.59 -15.12
C ASP A 247 -0.35 18.80 -15.92
N LEU A 248 -1.47 18.21 -15.50
CA LEU A 248 -2.79 18.50 -16.08
C LEU A 248 -3.19 19.98 -15.90
N ALA A 249 -2.90 20.56 -14.72
CA ALA A 249 -3.19 21.98 -14.49
C ALA A 249 -2.32 22.89 -15.38
N MET A 250 -1.05 22.53 -15.60
CA MET A 250 -0.16 23.23 -16.53
C MET A 250 -0.70 23.16 -17.96
N GLU A 251 -1.07 21.98 -18.45
CA GLU A 251 -1.65 21.79 -19.77
C GLU A 251 -2.93 22.62 -19.94
N TYR A 252 -3.84 22.54 -18.97
CA TYR A 252 -5.08 23.32 -18.96
C TYR A 252 -4.81 24.82 -19.02
N ALA A 253 -3.81 25.33 -18.28
CA ALA A 253 -3.50 26.75 -18.20
C ALA A 253 -2.90 27.31 -19.51
N THR A 254 -2.28 26.49 -20.34
CA THR A 254 -1.73 26.93 -21.64
C THR A 254 -2.83 27.16 -22.69
N THR A 255 -3.93 26.42 -22.58
CA THR A 255 -5.04 26.48 -23.55
C THR A 255 -6.19 27.37 -23.10
N LYS A 256 -6.40 27.49 -21.78
CA LYS A 256 -7.51 28.26 -21.19
C LYS A 256 -7.19 29.75 -21.15
N THR A 257 -8.14 30.56 -21.61
CA THR A 257 -8.09 32.03 -21.48
C THR A 257 -9.09 32.52 -20.45
N VAL A 258 -8.69 33.51 -19.66
CA VAL A 258 -9.54 34.22 -18.68
C VAL A 258 -9.35 35.70 -18.86
N LYS A 259 -10.43 36.44 -19.03
CA LYS A 259 -10.41 37.90 -19.30
C LYS A 259 -9.50 38.29 -20.49
N GLY A 260 -9.48 37.45 -21.53
CA GLY A 260 -8.70 37.69 -22.75
C GLY A 260 -7.19 37.38 -22.67
N ALA A 261 -6.70 36.82 -21.57
CA ALA A 261 -5.31 36.40 -21.39
C ALA A 261 -5.20 34.91 -21.07
N PRO A 262 -4.12 34.23 -21.47
CA PRO A 262 -3.86 32.84 -21.08
C PRO A 262 -3.79 32.68 -19.55
N LEU A 263 -4.41 31.62 -19.04
CA LEU A 263 -4.48 31.35 -17.58
C LEU A 263 -3.10 31.13 -16.96
N ILE A 264 -2.14 30.62 -17.72
CA ILE A 264 -0.75 30.42 -17.28
C ILE A 264 -0.08 31.72 -16.77
N GLY A 265 -0.48 32.87 -17.30
CA GLY A 265 0.00 34.20 -16.87
C GLY A 265 -0.71 34.76 -15.63
N ASN A 266 -1.71 34.06 -15.09
CA ASN A 266 -2.44 34.53 -13.91
C ASN A 266 -1.64 34.25 -12.64
N ALA A 267 -1.33 35.29 -11.85
CA ALA A 267 -0.51 35.18 -10.66
C ALA A 267 -1.11 34.28 -9.57
N VAL A 268 -2.44 34.22 -9.43
CA VAL A 268 -3.10 33.34 -8.47
C VAL A 268 -2.95 31.88 -8.89
N PHE A 269 -3.09 31.61 -10.19
CA PHE A 269 -2.92 30.26 -10.73
C PHE A 269 -1.47 29.78 -10.60
N ALA A 270 -0.50 30.66 -10.95
CA ALA A 270 0.92 30.38 -10.81
C ALA A 270 1.31 30.13 -9.33
N GLY A 271 0.75 30.89 -8.39
CA GLY A 271 0.94 30.68 -6.96
C GLY A 271 0.45 29.31 -6.50
N LYS A 272 -0.71 28.83 -6.99
CA LYS A 272 -1.23 27.49 -6.70
C LYS A 272 -0.31 26.39 -7.24
N LEU A 273 0.24 26.53 -8.44
CA LEU A 273 1.22 25.59 -9.00
C LEU A 273 2.50 25.52 -8.16
N GLY A 274 3.03 26.67 -7.74
CA GLY A 274 4.18 26.72 -6.85
C GLY A 274 3.92 26.05 -5.49
N GLN A 275 2.72 26.19 -4.95
CA GLN A 275 2.32 25.50 -3.72
C GLN A 275 2.21 23.99 -3.90
N ILE A 276 1.66 23.52 -5.02
CA ILE A 276 1.62 22.08 -5.35
C ILE A 276 3.05 21.53 -5.47
N GLU A 277 3.95 22.23 -6.15
CA GLU A 277 5.35 21.79 -6.30
C GLU A 277 6.07 21.70 -4.96
N MET A 278 5.86 22.66 -4.06
CA MET A 278 6.37 22.60 -2.69
C MET A 278 5.89 21.33 -1.96
N TYR A 279 4.59 21.00 -2.05
CA TYR A 279 4.07 19.78 -1.44
C TYR A 279 4.70 18.52 -2.03
N ILE A 280 4.87 18.45 -3.35
CA ILE A 280 5.50 17.31 -4.04
C ILE A 280 6.93 17.12 -3.53
N ASP A 281 7.72 18.18 -3.45
CA ASP A 281 9.12 18.10 -3.00
C ASP A 281 9.22 17.63 -1.54
N VAL A 282 8.43 18.22 -0.64
CA VAL A 282 8.44 17.81 0.78
C VAL A 282 7.96 16.36 0.96
N MET A 283 6.91 15.94 0.26
CA MET A 283 6.43 14.55 0.30
C MET A 283 7.52 13.57 -0.15
N ARG A 284 8.22 13.88 -1.27
CA ARG A 284 9.31 13.05 -1.79
C ARG A 284 10.44 12.90 -0.80
N ASN A 285 10.91 14.01 -0.25
CA ASN A 285 12.01 14.02 0.73
C ASN A 285 11.65 13.24 2.00
N GLN A 286 10.43 13.41 2.50
CA GLN A 286 9.96 12.67 3.68
C GLN A 286 9.84 11.15 3.42
N CYS A 287 9.31 10.74 2.26
CA CYS A 287 9.22 9.33 1.89
C CYS A 287 10.61 8.69 1.73
N ARG A 288 11.55 9.37 1.06
CA ARG A 288 12.92 8.86 0.90
C ARG A 288 13.65 8.73 2.23
N ALA A 289 13.55 9.73 3.11
CA ALA A 289 14.15 9.65 4.44
C ALA A 289 13.57 8.49 5.27
N ALA A 290 12.26 8.25 5.17
CA ALA A 290 11.63 7.13 5.84
C ALA A 290 12.05 5.78 5.24
N ALA A 291 12.17 5.70 3.93
CA ALA A 291 12.61 4.49 3.22
C ALA A 291 14.07 4.15 3.56
N ALA A 292 14.98 5.13 3.58
CA ALA A 292 16.37 4.92 3.96
C ALA A 292 16.52 4.34 5.38
N GLN A 293 15.70 4.81 6.34
CA GLN A 293 15.69 4.24 7.70
C GLN A 293 15.18 2.79 7.73
N PHE A 294 14.18 2.47 6.90
CA PHE A 294 13.73 1.09 6.78
C PHE A 294 14.79 0.21 6.12
N ASP A 295 15.41 0.68 5.04
CA ASP A 295 16.49 -0.04 4.34
C ASP A 295 17.69 -0.30 5.27
N GLU A 296 18.05 0.66 6.13
CA GLU A 296 19.07 0.49 7.18
C GLU A 296 18.66 -0.62 8.16
N ALA A 297 17.41 -0.62 8.62
CA ALA A 297 16.92 -1.63 9.57
C ALA A 297 16.92 -3.05 8.97
N VAL A 298 16.52 -3.22 7.70
CA VAL A 298 16.51 -4.53 7.02
C VAL A 298 17.89 -4.98 6.56
N SER A 299 18.87 -4.10 6.52
CA SER A 299 20.28 -4.40 6.21
C SER A 299 21.12 -4.68 7.46
N SER A 300 20.52 -4.61 8.66
CA SER A 300 21.21 -4.91 9.92
C SER A 300 21.58 -6.40 10.02
N GLY A 301 22.49 -6.76 10.95
CA GLY A 301 22.87 -8.15 11.19
C GLY A 301 21.73 -9.04 11.73
N ASP A 302 20.66 -8.43 12.27
CA ASP A 302 19.42 -9.09 12.75
C ASP A 302 18.21 -8.25 12.35
N PRO A 303 17.79 -8.27 11.07
CA PRO A 303 16.69 -7.45 10.60
C PRO A 303 15.35 -7.76 11.29
N GLY A 304 15.04 -9.04 11.46
CA GLY A 304 13.82 -9.51 12.11
C GLY A 304 13.75 -9.04 13.56
N GLY A 305 14.79 -9.30 14.35
CA GLY A 305 14.85 -8.85 15.75
C GLY A 305 14.88 -7.32 15.89
N THR A 306 15.54 -6.61 14.96
CA THR A 306 15.57 -5.15 14.95
C THR A 306 14.17 -4.58 14.75
N LEU A 307 13.45 -4.98 13.71
CA LEU A 307 12.10 -4.49 13.43
C LEU A 307 11.07 -5.00 14.44
N TYR A 308 11.23 -6.21 14.97
CA TYR A 308 10.36 -6.74 16.03
C TYR A 308 10.45 -5.89 17.31
N ARG A 309 11.66 -5.49 17.71
CA ARG A 309 11.87 -4.64 18.89
C ARG A 309 11.41 -3.21 18.65
N THR A 310 11.74 -2.65 17.50
CA THR A 310 11.40 -1.26 17.14
C THR A 310 9.90 -1.09 16.89
N GLY A 311 9.28 -2.07 16.24
CA GLY A 311 7.89 -2.00 15.80
C GLY A 311 7.70 -0.97 14.70
N THR A 312 6.73 -0.06 14.86
CA THR A 312 6.45 0.98 13.87
C THR A 312 7.50 2.09 13.91
N LEU A 313 8.12 2.39 12.77
CA LEU A 313 9.08 3.49 12.62
C LEU A 313 8.38 4.86 12.69
N ARG A 314 8.98 5.79 13.42
CA ARG A 314 8.49 7.18 13.52
C ARG A 314 8.42 7.85 12.13
N SER A 315 9.44 7.63 11.31
CA SER A 315 9.53 8.19 9.96
C SER A 315 8.44 7.67 9.01
N ALA A 316 8.09 6.37 9.12
CA ALA A 316 7.01 5.76 8.33
C ALA A 316 5.64 6.36 8.70
N LEU A 317 5.37 6.55 10.01
CA LEU A 317 4.17 7.22 10.48
C LEU A 317 4.11 8.68 10.00
N ALA A 318 5.22 9.41 10.11
CA ALA A 318 5.30 10.82 9.71
C ALA A 318 5.11 10.97 8.18
N ALA A 319 5.74 10.12 7.38
CA ALA A 319 5.59 10.12 5.93
C ALA A 319 4.13 9.86 5.53
N LYS A 320 3.51 8.82 6.09
CA LYS A 320 2.12 8.45 5.78
C LYS A 320 1.14 9.57 6.14
N MET A 321 1.23 10.13 7.34
CA MET A 321 0.33 11.18 7.79
C MET A 321 0.54 12.49 7.01
N TYR A 322 1.80 12.93 6.85
CA TYR A 322 2.09 14.14 6.11
C TYR A 322 1.64 14.05 4.65
N CYS A 323 1.97 12.95 3.95
CA CYS A 323 1.60 12.77 2.55
C CYS A 323 0.08 12.63 2.36
N GLY A 324 -0.64 12.04 3.33
CA GLY A 324 -2.10 12.01 3.32
C GLY A 324 -2.71 13.41 3.38
N GLN A 325 -2.20 14.26 4.28
CA GLN A 325 -2.66 15.65 4.45
C GLN A 325 -2.25 16.54 3.27
N ALA A 326 -0.98 16.48 2.86
CA ALA A 326 -0.45 17.25 1.74
C ALA A 326 -1.12 16.85 0.41
N GLY A 327 -1.30 15.55 0.17
CA GLY A 327 -2.00 15.03 -1.01
C GLY A 327 -3.45 15.51 -1.05
N TRP A 328 -4.16 15.51 0.09
CA TRP A 328 -5.52 16.06 0.17
C TRP A 328 -5.56 17.57 -0.08
N ALA A 329 -4.57 18.33 0.39
CA ALA A 329 -4.44 19.75 0.05
C ALA A 329 -4.23 19.96 -1.46
N VAL A 330 -3.36 19.15 -2.09
CA VAL A 330 -3.15 19.17 -3.54
C VAL A 330 -4.43 18.81 -4.31
N ALA A 331 -5.18 17.80 -3.86
CA ALA A 331 -6.46 17.42 -4.46
C ALA A 331 -7.46 18.59 -4.45
N THR A 332 -7.57 19.29 -3.33
CA THR A 332 -8.43 20.46 -3.17
C THR A 332 -8.00 21.60 -4.09
N ILE A 333 -6.71 21.96 -4.05
CA ILE A 333 -6.15 23.02 -4.93
C ILE A 333 -6.35 22.65 -6.40
N GLY A 334 -6.05 21.42 -6.77
CA GLY A 334 -6.19 20.90 -8.14
C GLY A 334 -7.63 20.98 -8.63
N SER A 335 -8.59 20.49 -7.86
CA SER A 335 -10.02 20.58 -8.21
C SER A 335 -10.45 22.02 -8.50
N GLU A 336 -10.09 22.98 -7.64
CA GLU A 336 -10.40 24.41 -7.84
C GLU A 336 -9.78 24.98 -9.12
N MET A 337 -8.59 24.52 -9.51
CA MET A 337 -7.88 25.04 -10.68
C MET A 337 -8.61 24.77 -12.00
N PHE A 338 -9.42 23.71 -12.06
CA PHE A 338 -10.22 23.38 -13.24
C PHE A 338 -11.64 23.98 -13.22
N GLY A 339 -12.01 24.67 -12.14
CA GLY A 339 -13.34 25.25 -11.99
C GLY A 339 -14.41 24.16 -12.02
N GLY A 340 -15.49 24.37 -12.82
CA GLY A 340 -16.59 23.41 -12.92
C GLY A 340 -16.17 22.00 -13.37
N LEU A 341 -15.18 21.87 -14.24
CA LEU A 341 -14.61 20.56 -14.63
C LEU A 341 -13.99 19.80 -13.45
N GLY A 342 -13.46 20.53 -12.46
CA GLY A 342 -12.88 19.94 -11.24
C GLY A 342 -13.89 19.21 -10.36
N TYR A 343 -15.18 19.30 -10.67
CA TYR A 343 -16.29 18.68 -9.93
C TYR A 343 -17.13 17.75 -10.82
N THR A 344 -16.53 17.19 -11.87
CA THR A 344 -17.18 16.23 -12.78
C THR A 344 -16.35 14.97 -12.94
N GLU A 345 -16.98 13.90 -13.41
CA GLU A 345 -16.32 12.66 -13.83
C GLU A 345 -15.80 12.74 -15.27
N ASP A 346 -16.12 13.82 -16.02
CA ASP A 346 -15.71 14.01 -17.42
C ASP A 346 -14.24 14.42 -17.58
N HIS A 347 -13.58 14.77 -16.47
CA HIS A 347 -12.17 15.15 -16.45
C HIS A 347 -11.37 14.26 -15.49
N PRO A 348 -10.13 13.86 -15.82
CA PRO A 348 -9.30 13.00 -14.96
C PRO A 348 -9.09 13.51 -13.53
N ILE A 349 -9.23 14.82 -13.29
CA ILE A 349 -9.07 15.41 -11.95
C ILE A 349 -10.03 14.82 -10.92
N GLY A 350 -11.27 14.47 -11.30
CA GLY A 350 -12.25 13.84 -10.42
C GLY A 350 -11.73 12.54 -9.82
N LYS A 351 -11.17 11.67 -10.68
CA LYS A 351 -10.51 10.42 -10.23
C LYS A 351 -9.33 10.71 -9.29
N LEU A 352 -8.44 11.64 -9.66
CA LEU A 352 -7.23 11.95 -8.89
C LEU A 352 -7.56 12.51 -7.49
N VAL A 353 -8.62 13.30 -7.36
CA VAL A 353 -9.14 13.77 -6.07
C VAL A 353 -9.59 12.60 -5.20
N ARG A 354 -10.36 11.67 -5.76
CA ARG A 354 -10.84 10.48 -5.04
C ARG A 354 -9.68 9.56 -4.62
N ASP A 355 -8.71 9.38 -5.50
CA ASP A 355 -7.53 8.56 -5.22
C ASP A 355 -6.66 9.15 -4.10
N LEU A 356 -6.44 10.47 -4.06
CA LEU A 356 -5.65 11.11 -2.99
C LEU A 356 -6.30 11.01 -1.60
N ARG A 357 -7.63 10.91 -1.53
CA ARG A 357 -8.31 10.76 -0.25
C ARG A 357 -7.93 9.48 0.47
N TYR A 358 -7.62 8.43 -0.27
CA TYR A 358 -7.25 7.12 0.23
C TYR A 358 -6.03 7.15 1.17
N VAL A 359 -4.99 7.92 0.81
CA VAL A 359 -3.69 7.95 1.53
C VAL A 359 -3.86 8.28 3.01
N GLY A 360 -4.76 9.19 3.36
CA GLY A 360 -5.05 9.57 4.76
C GLY A 360 -5.92 8.57 5.54
N LEU A 361 -6.44 7.51 4.90
CA LEU A 361 -7.40 6.59 5.52
C LEU A 361 -6.84 5.18 5.73
N VAL A 362 -6.11 4.65 4.75
CA VAL A 362 -5.65 3.25 4.75
C VAL A 362 -4.56 2.98 5.79
N GLU A 363 -4.45 1.74 6.25
CA GLU A 363 -3.44 1.26 7.21
C GLU A 363 -3.31 2.11 8.49
N GLY A 364 -4.46 2.50 9.00
CA GLY A 364 -4.61 3.44 10.11
C GLY A 364 -4.77 4.88 9.60
N GLY A 365 -5.97 5.44 9.80
CA GLY A 365 -6.26 6.84 9.49
C GLY A 365 -5.40 7.82 10.31
N ASP A 366 -5.47 9.09 9.98
CA ASP A 366 -4.65 10.12 10.63
C ASP A 366 -4.78 10.14 12.15
N ASP A 367 -5.95 9.82 12.71
CA ASP A 367 -6.16 9.79 14.16
C ASP A 367 -5.40 8.62 14.81
N VAL A 368 -5.41 7.45 14.17
CA VAL A 368 -4.62 6.27 14.63
C VAL A 368 -3.13 6.58 14.55
N VAL A 369 -2.68 7.20 13.47
CA VAL A 369 -1.25 7.56 13.31
C VAL A 369 -0.83 8.61 14.33
N ARG A 370 -1.67 9.60 14.64
CA ARG A 370 -1.42 10.58 15.72
C ARG A 370 -1.29 9.91 17.08
N ASP A 371 -2.19 8.99 17.40
CA ASP A 371 -2.15 8.24 18.65
C ASP A 371 -0.87 7.41 18.75
N LEU A 372 -0.50 6.70 17.68
CA LEU A 372 0.75 5.95 17.63
C LEU A 372 1.99 6.85 17.80
N LEU A 373 2.04 8.01 17.16
CA LEU A 373 3.13 8.98 17.34
C LEU A 373 3.19 9.46 18.79
N TYR A 374 2.05 9.78 19.39
CA TYR A 374 1.99 10.24 20.78
C TYR A 374 2.40 9.14 21.75
N THR A 375 1.79 7.97 21.67
CA THR A 375 2.00 6.87 22.61
C THR A 375 3.38 6.23 22.51
N ARG A 376 3.95 6.17 21.29
CA ARG A 376 5.26 5.54 21.06
C ARG A 376 6.44 6.49 21.19
N TYR A 377 6.26 7.79 20.89
CA TYR A 377 7.39 8.71 20.75
C TYR A 377 7.32 9.98 21.59
N VAL A 378 6.14 10.35 22.11
CA VAL A 378 5.98 11.54 22.98
C VAL A 378 5.88 11.14 24.44
N ILE A 379 5.08 10.11 24.77
CA ILE A 379 4.99 9.62 26.15
C ILE A 379 6.32 8.96 26.56
N PRO A 380 6.93 9.34 27.71
CA PRO A 380 8.11 8.66 28.25
C PRO A 380 7.86 7.16 28.44
N VAL A 381 8.88 6.33 28.14
CA VAL A 381 8.77 4.86 28.21
C VAL A 381 8.21 4.38 29.55
N ALA A 382 8.64 5.00 30.66
CA ALA A 382 8.16 4.66 32.01
C ALA A 382 6.66 4.93 32.25
N ARG A 383 5.98 5.67 31.37
CA ARG A 383 4.54 5.99 31.43
C ARG A 383 3.71 5.31 30.35
N ARG A 384 4.34 4.50 29.50
CA ARG A 384 3.60 3.74 28.46
C ARG A 384 2.90 2.57 29.17
N ARG A 385 1.58 2.51 29.00
CA ARG A 385 0.73 1.42 29.51
C ARG A 385 0.60 0.32 28.47
#